data_93d771ac8bc89d7d7a649d8c9be4b7df
#
_entry.id   93d771ac8bc89d7d7a649d8c9be4b7df
#
_cell.length_a   1.000
_cell.length_b   1.000
_cell.length_c   1.000
_cell.angle_alpha   90.00
_cell.angle_beta   90.00
_cell.angle_gamma   90.00
#
_symmetry.space_group_name_H-M   'P 1'
#
loop_
_entity.id
_entity.type
_entity.pdbx_description
1 polymer ?
#
loop_
_entity_poly.entity_id
_entity_poly.type
_entity_poly.pdbx_seq_one_letter_code
_entity_poly.pdbx_strand_id
1 'polypeptide(L)'
;MYALTNCKIFTGSDVLVDHAVVIKHELIDSVCPVSELPEGIETRDLNGANLSPGFIDLQLNGCGGVMLNDEITADTMQIMHEANLKSGCTSFLPTLI
;
A
#
# COMPACT_ATOMS: atom_id res chain seq x y z
N MET A 1 -3.07 7.85 -15.68
CA MET A 1 -1.82 8.21 -14.94
C MET A 1 -2.11 9.35 -13.99
N TYR A 2 -1.61 9.26 -12.79
CA TYR A 2 -1.76 10.31 -11.78
C TYR A 2 -0.56 10.30 -10.84
N ALA A 3 -0.35 11.40 -10.12
CA ALA A 3 0.72 11.52 -9.15
C ALA A 3 0.17 11.70 -7.74
N LEU A 4 0.73 10.97 -6.78
CA LEU A 4 0.50 11.18 -5.36
C LEU A 4 1.48 12.25 -4.88
N THR A 5 0.97 13.33 -4.31
CA THR A 5 1.75 14.52 -3.93
C THR A 5 1.50 14.92 -2.49
N ASN A 6 2.29 15.89 -2.01
CA ASN A 6 2.19 16.43 -0.65
C ASN A 6 2.22 15.31 0.39
N CYS A 7 3.27 14.51 0.34
CA CYS A 7 3.49 13.37 1.22
C CYS A 7 4.97 13.20 1.55
N LYS A 8 5.21 12.51 2.62
CA LYS A 8 6.54 12.06 3.00
C LYS A 8 6.69 10.61 2.55
N ILE A 9 7.61 10.35 1.63
CA ILE A 9 7.74 9.05 0.97
C ILE A 9 8.84 8.24 1.65
N PHE A 10 8.46 7.06 2.12
CA PHE A 10 9.38 6.08 2.70
C PHE A 10 9.63 4.99 1.66
N THR A 11 10.84 4.95 1.10
CA THR A 11 11.17 4.02 0.01
C THR A 11 11.69 2.66 0.50
N GLY A 12 11.95 2.56 1.80
CA GLY A 12 12.63 1.41 2.40
C GLY A 12 14.12 1.67 2.65
N SER A 13 14.73 2.59 1.92
CA SER A 13 16.12 3.02 2.11
C SER A 13 16.25 4.50 2.42
N ASP A 14 15.33 5.31 1.91
CA ASP A 14 15.35 6.76 2.04
C ASP A 14 13.99 7.30 2.47
N VAL A 15 14.02 8.53 2.97
CA VAL A 15 12.81 9.32 3.22
C VAL A 15 12.87 10.55 2.32
N LEU A 16 11.89 10.69 1.44
CA LEU A 16 11.86 11.75 0.45
C LEU A 16 10.76 12.76 0.77
N VAL A 17 11.11 14.04 0.73
CA VAL A 17 10.17 15.16 0.79
C VAL A 17 10.20 15.89 -0.57
N ASP A 18 9.15 16.64 -0.90
CA ASP A 18 9.04 17.35 -2.17
C ASP A 18 9.18 16.44 -3.41
N HIS A 19 8.80 15.18 -3.23
CA HIS A 19 8.74 14.16 -4.28
C HIS A 19 7.31 13.69 -4.46
N ALA A 20 7.05 13.06 -5.60
CA ALA A 20 5.78 12.47 -5.94
C ALA A 20 5.97 11.02 -6.39
N VAL A 21 4.94 10.21 -6.20
CA VAL A 21 4.85 8.86 -6.77
C VAL A 21 3.90 8.91 -7.94
N VAL A 22 4.39 8.60 -9.12
CA VAL A 22 3.59 8.54 -10.34
C VAL A 22 3.05 7.14 -10.52
N ILE A 23 1.73 7.04 -10.67
CA ILE A 23 1.03 5.78 -10.88
C ILE A 23 0.52 5.75 -12.32
N LYS A 24 0.85 4.67 -13.02
CA LYS A 24 0.38 4.40 -14.36
C LYS A 24 -0.28 3.02 -14.39
N HIS A 25 -1.57 2.99 -14.71
CA HIS A 25 -2.39 1.80 -14.54
C HIS A 25 -2.36 1.35 -13.06
N GLU A 26 -1.92 0.15 -12.77
CA GLU A 26 -1.83 -0.39 -11.41
C GLU A 26 -0.38 -0.46 -10.89
N LEU A 27 0.55 0.22 -11.59
CA LEU A 27 1.97 0.14 -11.28
C LEU A 27 2.54 1.49 -10.86
N ILE A 28 3.54 1.44 -10.01
CA ILE A 28 4.39 2.60 -9.74
C ILE A 28 5.27 2.80 -10.95
N ASP A 29 5.04 3.91 -11.68
CA ASP A 29 5.82 4.26 -12.85
C ASP A 29 7.15 4.88 -12.46
N SER A 30 7.11 5.86 -11.55
CA SER A 30 8.30 6.56 -11.11
C SER A 30 8.10 7.26 -9.76
N VAL A 31 9.22 7.59 -9.14
CA VAL A 31 9.29 8.50 -7.98
C VAL A 31 10.23 9.63 -8.38
N CYS A 32 9.74 10.85 -8.36
CA CYS A 32 10.52 11.99 -8.84
C CYS A 32 10.22 13.25 -8.02
N PRO A 33 11.11 14.25 -8.07
CA PRO A 33 10.80 15.56 -7.51
C PRO A 33 9.50 16.13 -8.09
N VAL A 34 8.71 16.79 -7.26
CA VAL A 34 7.44 17.39 -7.71
C VAL A 34 7.67 18.35 -8.89
N SER A 35 8.80 19.04 -8.89
CA SER A 35 9.18 19.97 -9.97
C SER A 35 9.39 19.30 -11.33
N GLU A 36 9.58 17.99 -11.36
CA GLU A 36 9.81 17.21 -12.59
C GLU A 36 8.54 16.50 -13.09
N LEU A 37 7.40 16.70 -12.43
CA LEU A 37 6.14 16.09 -12.88
C LEU A 37 5.75 16.64 -14.26
N PRO A 38 5.18 15.77 -15.14
CA PRO A 38 4.66 16.23 -16.42
C PRO A 38 3.60 17.32 -16.24
N GLU A 39 3.62 18.32 -17.09
CA GLU A 39 2.61 19.37 -17.10
C GLU A 39 1.22 18.76 -17.36
N GLY A 40 0.24 19.17 -16.57
CA GLY A 40 -1.14 18.72 -16.71
C GLY A 40 -1.45 17.33 -16.15
N ILE A 41 -0.49 16.68 -15.50
CA ILE A 41 -0.77 15.39 -14.83
C ILE A 41 -1.80 15.57 -13.71
N GLU A 42 -2.76 14.63 -13.61
CA GLU A 42 -3.65 14.57 -12.45
C GLU A 42 -2.84 14.40 -11.17
N THR A 43 -3.12 15.18 -10.14
CA THR A 43 -2.47 15.02 -8.84
C THR A 43 -3.49 14.70 -7.76
N ARG A 44 -3.08 13.89 -6.82
CA ARG A 44 -3.84 13.55 -5.61
C ARG A 44 -3.04 13.97 -4.40
N ASP A 45 -3.52 15.01 -3.73
CA ASP A 45 -2.89 15.58 -2.54
C ASP A 45 -3.16 14.69 -1.33
N LEU A 46 -2.09 14.23 -0.67
CA LEU A 46 -2.18 13.36 0.49
C LEU A 46 -2.15 14.13 1.83
N ASN A 47 -2.25 15.45 1.78
CA ASN A 47 -2.36 16.31 2.98
C ASN A 47 -1.21 16.11 3.99
N GLY A 48 -0.01 15.91 3.52
CA GLY A 48 1.16 15.73 4.36
C GLY A 48 1.29 14.33 4.98
N ALA A 49 0.51 13.36 4.52
CA ALA A 49 0.55 12.00 5.05
C ALA A 49 1.88 11.31 4.73
N ASN A 50 2.17 10.25 5.48
CA ASN A 50 3.25 9.34 5.17
C ASN A 50 2.80 8.36 4.10
N LEU A 51 3.65 8.14 3.10
CA LEU A 51 3.42 7.18 2.03
C LEU A 51 4.54 6.15 2.01
N SER A 52 4.18 4.89 1.99
CA SER A 52 5.12 3.78 1.91
C SER A 52 4.58 2.68 1.00
N PRO A 53 5.41 1.73 0.56
CA PRO A 53 4.90 0.48 0.00
C PRO A 53 3.95 -0.19 0.98
N GLY A 54 3.00 -0.98 0.47
CA GLY A 54 2.12 -1.77 1.31
C GLY A 54 2.90 -2.73 2.20
N PHE A 55 2.42 -2.93 3.43
CA PHE A 55 3.07 -3.86 4.36
C PHE A 55 2.86 -5.31 3.93
N ILE A 56 3.83 -6.13 4.24
CA ILE A 56 3.78 -7.58 4.03
C ILE A 56 3.80 -8.25 5.39
N ASP A 57 2.73 -8.97 5.71
CA ASP A 57 2.63 -9.73 6.95
C ASP A 57 3.12 -11.16 6.69
N LEU A 58 4.20 -11.54 7.33
CA LEU A 58 4.83 -12.84 7.11
C LEU A 58 4.20 -13.98 7.92
N GLN A 59 3.29 -13.66 8.83
CA GLN A 59 2.57 -14.66 9.62
C GLN A 59 1.21 -14.13 10.05
N LEU A 60 0.17 -14.50 9.34
CA LEU A 60 -1.20 -14.09 9.65
C LEU A 60 -2.07 -15.31 9.93
N ASN A 61 -2.49 -15.44 11.18
CA ASN A 61 -3.30 -16.55 11.65
C ASN A 61 -4.80 -16.28 11.54
N GLY A 62 -5.19 -15.02 11.63
CA GLY A 62 -6.57 -14.58 11.53
C GLY A 62 -6.66 -13.05 11.56
N CYS A 63 -7.73 -12.53 11.01
CA CYS A 63 -8.01 -11.10 10.96
C CYS A 63 -9.46 -10.90 10.49
N GLY A 64 -10.07 -9.77 10.83
CA GLY A 64 -11.44 -9.50 10.39
C GLY A 64 -12.51 -10.36 11.05
N GLY A 65 -12.23 -10.86 12.23
CA GLY A 65 -13.17 -11.69 12.99
C GLY A 65 -13.12 -13.17 12.66
N VAL A 66 -12.17 -13.62 11.84
CA VAL A 66 -12.00 -15.02 11.46
C VAL A 66 -10.60 -15.53 11.80
N MET A 67 -10.49 -16.84 12.00
CA MET A 67 -9.23 -17.54 12.20
C MET A 67 -9.08 -18.61 11.12
N LEU A 68 -7.90 -18.67 10.51
CA LEU A 68 -7.65 -19.65 9.45
C LEU A 68 -7.80 -21.10 9.93
N ASN A 69 -7.39 -21.39 11.17
CA ASN A 69 -7.51 -22.72 11.76
C ASN A 69 -8.96 -23.19 11.89
N ASP A 70 -9.91 -22.29 12.08
CA ASP A 70 -11.32 -22.65 12.25
C ASP A 70 -11.97 -23.04 10.91
N GLU A 71 -11.59 -22.37 9.84
CA GLU A 71 -12.11 -22.60 8.50
C GLU A 71 -11.06 -22.30 7.44
N ILE A 72 -10.48 -23.35 6.87
CA ILE A 72 -9.42 -23.23 5.87
C ILE A 72 -10.04 -23.15 4.48
N THR A 73 -10.50 -21.96 4.10
CA THR A 73 -11.16 -21.70 2.81
C THR A 73 -10.62 -20.44 2.16
N ALA A 74 -10.84 -20.33 0.85
CA ALA A 74 -10.55 -19.10 0.11
C ALA A 74 -11.37 -17.92 0.65
N ASP A 75 -12.61 -18.14 1.07
CA ASP A 75 -13.45 -17.09 1.64
C ASP A 75 -12.87 -16.55 2.94
N THR A 76 -12.38 -17.42 3.81
CA THR A 76 -11.67 -16.99 5.03
C THR A 76 -10.45 -16.12 4.71
N MET A 77 -9.65 -16.53 3.74
CA MET A 77 -8.48 -15.77 3.30
C MET A 77 -8.88 -14.42 2.70
N GLN A 78 -9.99 -14.36 1.98
CA GLN A 78 -10.49 -13.10 1.41
C GLN A 78 -10.94 -12.14 2.52
N ILE A 79 -11.61 -12.62 3.55
CA ILE A 79 -11.99 -11.79 4.71
C ILE A 79 -10.75 -11.23 5.41
N MET A 80 -9.74 -12.07 5.63
CA MET A 80 -8.46 -11.68 6.22
C MET A 80 -7.78 -10.61 5.37
N HIS A 81 -7.74 -10.79 4.07
CA HIS A 81 -7.13 -9.83 3.13
C HIS A 81 -7.84 -8.47 3.17
N GLU A 82 -9.15 -8.44 3.06
CA GLU A 82 -9.93 -7.20 3.09
C GLU A 82 -9.74 -6.42 4.40
N ALA A 83 -9.70 -7.13 5.53
CA ALA A 83 -9.42 -6.51 6.83
C ALA A 83 -8.00 -5.93 6.90
N ASN A 84 -7.01 -6.65 6.38
CA ASN A 84 -5.62 -6.22 6.37
C ASN A 84 -5.38 -4.99 5.48
N LEU A 85 -6.08 -4.88 4.36
CA LEU A 85 -5.99 -3.71 3.48
C LEU A 85 -6.31 -2.41 4.23
N LYS A 86 -7.25 -2.45 5.16
CA LYS A 86 -7.62 -1.28 5.98
C LYS A 86 -6.49 -0.80 6.89
N SER A 87 -5.53 -1.67 7.19
CA SER A 87 -4.36 -1.37 8.01
C SER A 87 -3.08 -1.15 7.18
N GLY A 88 -3.22 -1.10 5.85
CA GLY A 88 -2.08 -0.89 4.94
C GLY A 88 -1.29 -2.14 4.59
N CYS A 89 -1.76 -3.33 4.99
CA CYS A 89 -1.13 -4.60 4.63
C CYS A 89 -1.69 -5.09 3.30
N THR A 90 -0.84 -5.19 2.28
CA THR A 90 -1.24 -5.53 0.92
C THR A 90 -0.95 -6.97 0.54
N SER A 91 -0.13 -7.66 1.30
CA SER A 91 0.21 -9.07 1.10
C SER A 91 0.42 -9.75 2.44
N PHE A 92 0.09 -11.03 2.52
CA PHE A 92 0.32 -11.80 3.73
C PHE A 92 0.55 -13.28 3.44
N LEU A 93 1.19 -13.95 4.39
CA LEU A 93 1.32 -15.40 4.39
C LEU A 93 0.28 -15.98 5.37
N PRO A 94 -0.79 -16.60 4.86
CA PRO A 94 -1.77 -17.25 5.72
C PRO A 94 -1.10 -18.40 6.46
N THR A 95 -1.28 -18.45 7.76
CA THR A 95 -0.52 -19.36 8.62
C THR A 95 -1.45 -20.18 9.49
N LEU A 96 -1.25 -21.50 9.43
CA LEU A 96 -1.88 -22.45 10.35
C LEU A 96 -1.02 -22.62 11.61
N ILE A 97 -1.67 -22.72 12.73
CA ILE A 97 -1.01 -22.98 14.00
C ILE A 97 -1.21 -24.45 14.39
#